data_ba63fe1924252a7dfd2da70d134add7d
#
_entry.id   ba63fe1924252a7dfd2da70d134add7d
#
_cell.length_a   1.000
_cell.length_b   1.000
_cell.length_c   1.000
_cell.angle_alpha   90.00
_cell.angle_beta   90.00
_cell.angle_gamma   90.00
#
_symmetry.space_group_name_H-M   'P 1'
#
loop_
_entity.id
_entity.type
_entity.pdbx_description
1 polymer ?
#
loop_
_entity_poly.entity_id
_entity_poly.type
_entity_poly.pdbx_seq_one_letter_code
_entity_poly.pdbx_strand_id
1 'polypeptide(L)'
;MNATRGSKGASRGSAPAPLSPSATPEAASSFAVLIPAFDEAANMSDLFSELAETFRSHDLDGEVVLVDDGSTDGTLEAAREAAAQAGLDRVRLLRHRVNRGKTSALVTGAHATEAEVLVLYDADLQHSTEEIPRFLESIDQGWDVVTGRKLGAYDKRFVSGIYNGLARRLFDVPIRDMNSMKAFRREVLEDLHLREDWHRYLVVLANASGWRIGEIDIELLPRRHGTSKYGGSGRILVGMLDLLAVWFQLVFSRKPLMFFGVTGLVLLAAGGVVGLIALWLRFVEGAGFRPLLNLVLLLVLLGGLLFIAGLIGELIAGLRSEVDEIRRELRRSGRR
;
A
#
# COMPACT_ATOMS: atom_id res chain seq x y z
N MET A 1 54.22 21.47 26.91
CA MET A 1 52.96 22.21 26.76
C MET A 1 52.17 21.50 25.69
N ASN A 2 51.34 20.53 26.10
CA ASN A 2 50.56 19.65 25.21
C ASN A 2 49.14 20.19 25.11
N ALA A 3 48.71 20.48 23.90
CA ALA A 3 47.32 20.84 23.59
C ALA A 3 46.60 19.58 23.11
N THR A 4 45.67 19.08 23.93
CA THR A 4 44.76 17.97 23.65
C THR A 4 43.62 18.42 22.73
N ARG A 5 43.55 17.84 21.53
CA ARG A 5 42.39 17.94 20.64
C ARG A 5 41.29 16.99 21.12
N GLY A 6 40.15 17.56 21.54
CA GLY A 6 38.93 16.79 21.81
C GLY A 6 38.24 16.40 20.51
N SER A 7 38.16 15.12 20.21
CA SER A 7 37.31 14.56 19.16
C SER A 7 35.87 14.42 19.68
N LYS A 8 34.91 15.16 19.09
CA LYS A 8 33.49 14.92 19.27
C LYS A 8 33.08 13.69 18.44
N GLY A 9 32.98 12.55 19.11
CA GLY A 9 32.37 11.36 18.54
C GLY A 9 30.85 11.56 18.43
N ALA A 10 30.32 11.58 17.19
CA ALA A 10 28.90 11.47 16.93
C ALA A 10 28.47 10.03 17.23
N SER A 11 27.66 9.84 18.26
CA SER A 11 26.99 8.56 18.53
C SER A 11 26.00 8.24 17.41
N ARG A 12 26.37 7.32 16.54
CA ARG A 12 25.40 6.66 15.66
C ARG A 12 24.49 5.83 16.55
N GLY A 13 23.22 6.20 16.60
CA GLY A 13 22.17 5.40 17.23
C GLY A 13 22.17 4.01 16.61
N SER A 14 22.49 3.00 17.39
CA SER A 14 22.34 1.60 17.04
C SER A 14 20.85 1.32 16.81
N ALA A 15 20.53 0.76 15.64
CA ALA A 15 19.22 0.19 15.38
C ALA A 15 18.87 -0.83 16.50
N PRO A 16 17.61 -0.89 16.97
CA PRO A 16 17.24 -1.90 17.94
C PRO A 16 17.46 -3.28 17.33
N ALA A 17 18.08 -4.16 18.12
CA ALA A 17 18.30 -5.54 17.76
C ALA A 17 16.96 -6.23 17.46
N PRO A 18 16.89 -7.14 16.47
CA PRO A 18 15.66 -7.88 16.22
C PRO A 18 15.33 -8.70 17.47
N LEU A 19 14.09 -8.54 17.94
CA LEU A 19 13.55 -9.36 19.02
C LEU A 19 13.58 -10.82 18.54
N SER A 20 14.27 -11.67 19.29
CA SER A 20 14.30 -13.11 19.03
C SER A 20 12.88 -13.66 19.01
N PRO A 21 12.53 -14.55 18.06
CA PRO A 21 11.22 -15.17 18.05
C PRO A 21 11.10 -16.07 19.28
N SER A 22 10.16 -15.78 20.16
CA SER A 22 9.68 -16.76 21.14
C SER A 22 8.72 -17.68 20.40
N ALA A 23 9.27 -18.66 19.69
CA ALA A 23 8.47 -19.67 19.02
C ALA A 23 8.25 -20.85 19.95
N THR A 24 7.10 -20.89 20.58
CA THR A 24 6.36 -22.15 20.77
C THR A 24 5.76 -22.49 19.41
N PRO A 25 5.79 -23.72 18.90
CA PRO A 25 5.08 -24.08 17.68
C PRO A 25 3.57 -23.98 17.98
N GLU A 26 3.00 -22.84 17.63
CA GLU A 26 1.56 -22.65 17.56
C GLU A 26 1.03 -23.52 16.40
N ALA A 27 -0.15 -24.11 16.60
CA ALA A 27 -0.87 -24.83 15.54
C ALA A 27 -0.88 -23.98 14.28
N ALA A 28 -0.62 -24.62 13.12
CA ALA A 28 -0.54 -23.91 11.83
C ALA A 28 -1.69 -22.92 11.69
N SER A 29 -1.34 -21.65 11.49
CA SER A 29 -2.33 -20.56 11.42
C SER A 29 -3.35 -20.86 10.32
N SER A 30 -4.65 -20.72 10.60
CA SER A 30 -5.68 -20.88 9.59
C SER A 30 -5.47 -19.89 8.44
N PHE A 31 -5.58 -20.34 7.18
CA PHE A 31 -5.37 -19.46 6.05
C PHE A 31 -6.49 -19.51 5.02
N ALA A 32 -6.63 -18.42 4.25
CA ALA A 32 -7.54 -18.34 3.11
C ALA A 32 -6.84 -17.75 1.89
N VAL A 33 -7.04 -18.35 0.73
CA VAL A 33 -6.62 -17.81 -0.56
C VAL A 33 -7.73 -16.93 -1.10
N LEU A 34 -7.49 -15.62 -1.18
CA LEU A 34 -8.43 -14.62 -1.68
C LEU A 34 -8.17 -14.37 -3.16
N ILE A 35 -9.17 -14.64 -3.99
CA ILE A 35 -9.08 -14.59 -5.46
C ILE A 35 -10.07 -13.57 -6.00
N PRO A 36 -9.68 -12.30 -6.19
CA PRO A 36 -10.45 -11.36 -6.97
C PRO A 36 -10.46 -11.76 -8.45
N ALA A 37 -11.66 -11.94 -9.03
CA ALA A 37 -11.82 -12.33 -10.42
C ALA A 37 -12.75 -11.35 -11.17
N PHE A 38 -12.40 -11.00 -12.41
CA PHE A 38 -13.25 -10.19 -13.30
C PHE A 38 -13.05 -10.61 -14.76
N ASP A 39 -14.07 -11.23 -15.37
CA ASP A 39 -14.05 -11.85 -16.69
C ASP A 39 -12.86 -12.82 -16.89
N GLU A 40 -12.78 -13.83 -16.05
CA GLU A 40 -11.70 -14.83 -15.98
C GLU A 40 -12.25 -16.27 -16.13
N ALA A 41 -13.43 -16.46 -16.76
CA ALA A 41 -14.08 -17.76 -16.88
C ALA A 41 -13.16 -18.84 -17.48
N ALA A 42 -12.34 -18.46 -18.49
CA ALA A 42 -11.43 -19.39 -19.16
C ALA A 42 -10.31 -19.95 -18.24
N ASN A 43 -9.99 -19.25 -17.15
CA ASN A 43 -8.92 -19.63 -16.21
C ASN A 43 -9.43 -20.50 -15.07
N MET A 44 -10.75 -20.59 -14.82
CA MET A 44 -11.30 -21.20 -13.62
C MET A 44 -10.98 -22.68 -13.46
N SER A 45 -11.08 -23.45 -14.55
CA SER A 45 -10.78 -24.88 -14.54
C SER A 45 -9.35 -25.18 -14.08
N ASP A 46 -8.38 -24.49 -14.72
CA ASP A 46 -6.97 -24.69 -14.40
C ASP A 46 -6.65 -24.20 -12.99
N LEU A 47 -7.19 -23.03 -12.61
CA LEU A 47 -6.98 -22.43 -11.30
C LEU A 47 -7.41 -23.33 -10.14
N PHE A 48 -8.64 -23.86 -10.19
CA PHE A 48 -9.13 -24.73 -9.13
C PHE A 48 -8.45 -26.10 -9.13
N SER A 49 -8.08 -26.63 -10.29
CA SER A 49 -7.32 -27.87 -10.40
C SER A 49 -5.91 -27.72 -9.78
N GLU A 50 -5.19 -26.64 -10.08
CA GLU A 50 -3.87 -26.38 -9.50
C GLU A 50 -3.93 -26.09 -8.00
N LEU A 51 -4.93 -25.33 -7.53
CA LEU A 51 -5.13 -25.13 -6.09
C LEU A 51 -5.37 -26.45 -5.36
N ALA A 52 -6.23 -27.31 -5.90
CA ALA A 52 -6.50 -28.61 -5.29
C ALA A 52 -5.27 -29.53 -5.27
N GLU A 53 -4.47 -29.50 -6.33
CA GLU A 53 -3.20 -30.24 -6.37
C GLU A 53 -2.21 -29.72 -5.34
N THR A 54 -1.99 -28.40 -5.28
CA THR A 54 -1.10 -27.77 -4.30
C THR A 54 -1.57 -28.04 -2.86
N PHE A 55 -2.87 -27.95 -2.57
CA PHE A 55 -3.40 -28.22 -1.24
C PHE A 55 -3.18 -29.68 -0.85
N ARG A 56 -3.38 -30.61 -1.78
CA ARG A 56 -3.16 -32.04 -1.55
C ARG A 56 -1.69 -32.41 -1.40
N SER A 57 -0.82 -31.87 -2.27
CA SER A 57 0.62 -32.20 -2.27
C SER A 57 1.35 -31.68 -1.04
N HIS A 58 0.90 -30.57 -0.47
CA HIS A 58 1.49 -29.94 0.72
C HIS A 58 0.68 -30.12 2.00
N ASP A 59 -0.35 -30.97 2.00
CA ASP A 59 -1.24 -31.23 3.15
C ASP A 59 -1.79 -29.94 3.78
N LEU A 60 -2.29 -29.02 2.92
CA LEU A 60 -2.78 -27.71 3.31
C LEU A 60 -4.29 -27.76 3.60
N ASP A 61 -4.72 -27.38 4.81
CA ASP A 61 -6.12 -27.20 5.18
C ASP A 61 -6.50 -25.71 5.14
N GLY A 62 -6.65 -25.17 3.94
CA GLY A 62 -7.00 -23.78 3.69
C GLY A 62 -8.39 -23.58 3.12
N GLU A 63 -8.87 -22.34 3.16
CA GLU A 63 -10.11 -21.93 2.51
C GLU A 63 -9.79 -21.18 1.20
N VAL A 64 -10.58 -21.42 0.15
CA VAL A 64 -10.53 -20.64 -1.10
C VAL A 64 -11.73 -19.69 -1.14
N VAL A 65 -11.50 -18.39 -1.23
CA VAL A 65 -12.53 -17.37 -1.32
C VAL A 65 -12.39 -16.63 -2.64
N LEU A 66 -13.23 -16.96 -3.61
CA LEU A 66 -13.27 -16.25 -4.89
C LEU A 66 -14.36 -15.19 -4.86
N VAL A 67 -14.01 -13.98 -5.29
CA VAL A 67 -14.94 -12.86 -5.41
C VAL A 67 -15.01 -12.44 -6.88
N ASP A 68 -16.11 -12.80 -7.53
CA ASP A 68 -16.47 -12.32 -8.87
C ASP A 68 -16.86 -10.84 -8.80
N ASP A 69 -16.03 -9.98 -9.34
CA ASP A 69 -16.23 -8.52 -9.30
C ASP A 69 -17.16 -8.02 -10.43
N GLY A 70 -18.30 -8.69 -10.59
CA GLY A 70 -19.35 -8.31 -11.55
C GLY A 70 -19.03 -8.71 -12.99
N SER A 71 -18.47 -9.90 -13.19
CA SER A 71 -18.17 -10.45 -14.52
C SER A 71 -19.42 -10.67 -15.38
N THR A 72 -19.23 -10.62 -16.69
CA THR A 72 -20.25 -10.84 -17.70
C THR A 72 -20.02 -12.10 -18.56
N ASP A 73 -18.88 -12.76 -18.39
CA ASP A 73 -18.44 -13.90 -19.19
C ASP A 73 -18.76 -15.29 -18.61
N GLY A 74 -19.47 -15.34 -17.45
CA GLY A 74 -19.79 -16.60 -16.77
C GLY A 74 -18.70 -17.06 -15.78
N THR A 75 -17.82 -16.17 -15.33
CA THR A 75 -16.73 -16.48 -14.37
C THR A 75 -17.23 -17.20 -13.12
N LEU A 76 -18.32 -16.75 -12.49
CA LEU A 76 -18.84 -17.35 -11.26
C LEU A 76 -19.35 -18.80 -11.47
N GLU A 77 -20.05 -19.01 -12.57
CA GLU A 77 -20.56 -20.32 -12.96
C GLU A 77 -19.42 -21.30 -13.25
N ALA A 78 -18.42 -20.86 -14.01
CA ALA A 78 -17.21 -21.63 -14.29
C ALA A 78 -16.43 -21.95 -13.02
N ALA A 79 -16.32 -20.98 -12.09
CA ALA A 79 -15.67 -21.21 -10.79
C ALA A 79 -16.41 -22.26 -9.94
N ARG A 80 -17.75 -22.25 -9.96
CA ARG A 80 -18.56 -23.24 -9.22
C ARG A 80 -18.37 -24.65 -9.76
N GLU A 81 -18.38 -24.81 -11.08
CA GLU A 81 -18.16 -26.10 -11.73
C GLU A 81 -16.73 -26.60 -11.48
N ALA A 82 -15.73 -25.72 -11.63
CA ALA A 82 -14.33 -26.06 -11.42
C ALA A 82 -14.04 -26.46 -9.97
N ALA A 83 -14.59 -25.74 -8.99
CA ALA A 83 -14.43 -26.08 -7.57
C ALA A 83 -15.01 -27.45 -7.23
N ALA A 84 -16.21 -27.77 -7.75
CA ALA A 84 -16.84 -29.07 -7.56
C ALA A 84 -16.02 -30.20 -8.20
N GLN A 85 -15.48 -29.99 -9.40
CA GLN A 85 -14.64 -30.98 -10.11
C GLN A 85 -13.30 -31.20 -9.40
N ALA A 86 -12.70 -30.14 -8.85
CA ALA A 86 -11.42 -30.21 -8.16
C ALA A 86 -11.52 -30.90 -6.77
N GLY A 87 -12.71 -31.03 -6.22
CA GLY A 87 -12.95 -31.66 -4.91
C GLY A 87 -12.39 -30.84 -3.75
N LEU A 88 -12.44 -29.52 -3.84
CA LEU A 88 -12.10 -28.62 -2.75
C LEU A 88 -13.29 -28.43 -1.81
N ASP A 89 -13.17 -28.84 -0.56
CA ASP A 89 -14.27 -28.85 0.42
C ASP A 89 -14.61 -27.46 0.97
N ARG A 90 -13.62 -26.56 1.04
CA ARG A 90 -13.74 -25.23 1.68
C ARG A 90 -13.61 -24.11 0.65
N VAL A 91 -14.66 -23.96 -0.18
CA VAL A 91 -14.71 -22.92 -1.21
C VAL A 91 -15.89 -21.99 -0.96
N ARG A 92 -15.63 -20.69 -0.93
CA ARG A 92 -16.66 -19.64 -0.93
C ARG A 92 -16.63 -18.86 -2.23
N LEU A 93 -17.76 -18.76 -2.89
CA LEU A 93 -17.94 -18.02 -4.12
C LEU A 93 -18.86 -16.83 -3.85
N LEU A 94 -18.36 -15.63 -4.04
CA LEU A 94 -19.08 -14.36 -3.83
C LEU A 94 -19.16 -13.59 -5.13
N ARG A 95 -20.17 -12.71 -5.25
CA ARG A 95 -20.35 -11.88 -6.45
C ARG A 95 -20.73 -10.45 -6.09
N HIS A 96 -20.08 -9.50 -6.71
CA HIS A 96 -20.51 -8.11 -6.75
C HIS A 96 -21.54 -7.89 -7.87
N ARG A 97 -22.49 -7.01 -7.64
CA ARG A 97 -23.52 -6.67 -8.67
C ARG A 97 -22.94 -5.90 -9.85
N VAL A 98 -21.85 -5.17 -9.63
CA VAL A 98 -21.10 -4.36 -10.60
C VAL A 98 -19.64 -4.43 -10.28
N ASN A 99 -18.78 -4.15 -11.25
CA ASN A 99 -17.34 -4.05 -11.02
C ASN A 99 -17.03 -2.90 -10.04
N ARG A 100 -16.39 -3.23 -8.92
CA ARG A 100 -15.99 -2.33 -7.83
C ARG A 100 -14.48 -2.26 -7.65
N GLY A 101 -13.75 -2.97 -8.50
CA GLY A 101 -12.29 -3.02 -8.48
C GLY A 101 -11.70 -4.05 -7.52
N LYS A 102 -10.48 -4.46 -7.82
CA LYS A 102 -9.73 -5.51 -7.12
C LYS A 102 -9.65 -5.28 -5.60
N THR A 103 -9.49 -4.04 -5.15
CA THR A 103 -9.41 -3.72 -3.71
C THR A 103 -10.74 -4.04 -3.00
N SER A 104 -11.88 -3.68 -3.61
CA SER A 104 -13.19 -4.02 -3.04
C SER A 104 -13.42 -5.52 -2.97
N ALA A 105 -13.02 -6.26 -4.01
CA ALA A 105 -13.11 -7.72 -4.03
C ALA A 105 -12.22 -8.36 -2.95
N LEU A 106 -10.99 -7.88 -2.78
CA LEU A 106 -10.09 -8.30 -1.70
C LEU A 106 -10.73 -8.10 -0.32
N VAL A 107 -11.27 -6.91 -0.05
CA VAL A 107 -11.91 -6.59 1.25
C VAL A 107 -13.17 -7.45 1.48
N THR A 108 -13.99 -7.64 0.43
CA THR A 108 -15.17 -8.52 0.50
C THR A 108 -14.78 -9.96 0.81
N GLY A 109 -13.75 -10.48 0.14
CA GLY A 109 -13.23 -11.84 0.40
C GLY A 109 -12.68 -11.98 1.82
N ALA A 110 -11.93 -11.00 2.29
CA ALA A 110 -11.38 -11.00 3.65
C ALA A 110 -12.48 -11.00 4.73
N HIS A 111 -13.58 -10.29 4.52
CA HIS A 111 -14.72 -10.29 5.45
C HIS A 111 -15.55 -11.59 5.41
N ALA A 112 -15.39 -12.38 4.37
CA ALA A 112 -16.14 -13.64 4.21
C ALA A 112 -15.47 -14.85 4.87
N THR A 113 -14.28 -14.71 5.41
CA THR A 113 -13.54 -15.77 6.09
C THR A 113 -13.08 -15.31 7.47
N GLU A 114 -12.80 -16.25 8.37
CA GLU A 114 -12.20 -15.98 9.69
C GLU A 114 -10.71 -16.37 9.74
N ALA A 115 -10.12 -16.78 8.60
CA ALA A 115 -8.73 -17.20 8.53
C ALA A 115 -7.76 -16.11 9.02
N GLU A 116 -6.73 -16.49 9.76
CA GLU A 116 -5.75 -15.57 10.35
C GLU A 116 -4.75 -15.05 9.32
N VAL A 117 -4.43 -15.86 8.30
CA VAL A 117 -3.54 -15.52 7.21
C VAL A 117 -4.32 -15.43 5.90
N LEU A 118 -4.12 -14.36 5.16
CA LEU A 118 -4.78 -14.10 3.90
C LEU A 118 -3.74 -14.09 2.77
N VAL A 119 -3.95 -14.91 1.75
CA VAL A 119 -3.10 -14.98 0.57
C VAL A 119 -3.85 -14.35 -0.59
N LEU A 120 -3.40 -13.18 -1.07
CA LEU A 120 -3.96 -12.53 -2.25
C LEU A 120 -3.36 -13.17 -3.51
N TYR A 121 -4.18 -13.88 -4.27
CA TYR A 121 -3.82 -14.61 -5.47
C TYR A 121 -4.59 -14.11 -6.68
N ASP A 122 -3.93 -13.93 -7.81
CA ASP A 122 -4.55 -13.43 -9.05
C ASP A 122 -5.12 -14.59 -9.88
N ALA A 123 -6.34 -14.44 -10.40
CA ALA A 123 -7.05 -15.47 -11.15
C ALA A 123 -6.44 -15.78 -12.54
N ASP A 124 -5.41 -15.02 -12.99
CA ASP A 124 -4.82 -15.12 -14.33
C ASP A 124 -3.68 -16.14 -14.45
N LEU A 125 -3.40 -16.90 -13.38
CA LEU A 125 -2.38 -17.96 -13.34
C LEU A 125 -0.97 -17.50 -13.74
N GLN A 126 -0.65 -16.20 -13.55
CA GLN A 126 0.69 -15.70 -13.77
C GLN A 126 1.67 -16.03 -12.63
N HIS A 127 1.17 -16.55 -11.51
CA HIS A 127 1.95 -17.10 -10.41
C HIS A 127 1.58 -18.57 -10.22
N SER A 128 2.54 -19.41 -9.88
CA SER A 128 2.27 -20.80 -9.54
C SER A 128 1.54 -20.89 -8.20
N THR A 129 0.56 -21.80 -8.07
CA THR A 129 -0.06 -22.12 -6.79
C THR A 129 0.92 -22.73 -5.80
N GLU A 130 1.99 -23.36 -6.30
CA GLU A 130 3.12 -23.91 -5.52
C GLU A 130 3.90 -22.85 -4.73
N GLU A 131 3.68 -21.58 -5.00
CA GLU A 131 4.23 -20.50 -4.18
C GLU A 131 3.47 -20.31 -2.86
N ILE A 132 2.20 -20.73 -2.77
CA ILE A 132 1.38 -20.54 -1.57
C ILE A 132 2.05 -21.09 -0.30
N PRO A 133 2.54 -22.36 -0.27
CA PRO A 133 3.24 -22.89 0.91
C PRO A 133 4.42 -22.04 1.36
N ARG A 134 5.21 -21.50 0.42
CA ARG A 134 6.39 -20.65 0.71
C ARG A 134 6.02 -19.32 1.35
N PHE A 135 4.89 -18.75 0.94
CA PHE A 135 4.36 -17.54 1.56
C PHE A 135 3.87 -17.81 2.99
N LEU A 136 3.16 -18.94 3.21
CA LEU A 136 2.68 -19.35 4.52
C LEU A 136 3.86 -19.60 5.47
N GLU A 137 4.87 -20.35 5.03
CA GLU A 137 6.09 -20.58 5.79
C GLU A 137 6.78 -19.27 6.21
N SER A 138 6.83 -18.31 5.31
CA SER A 138 7.41 -17.00 5.61
C SER A 138 6.60 -16.24 6.69
N ILE A 139 5.27 -16.31 6.67
CA ILE A 139 4.42 -15.76 7.73
C ILE A 139 4.68 -16.47 9.07
N ASP A 140 4.84 -17.80 9.06
CA ASP A 140 5.14 -18.58 10.27
C ASP A 140 6.53 -18.26 10.83
N GLN A 141 7.50 -17.90 9.98
CA GLN A 141 8.81 -17.37 10.38
C GLN A 141 8.74 -15.99 11.04
N GLY A 142 7.55 -15.42 11.13
CA GLY A 142 7.26 -14.18 11.89
C GLY A 142 7.17 -12.93 11.04
N TRP A 143 7.04 -13.01 9.72
CA TRP A 143 6.66 -11.86 8.90
C TRP A 143 5.16 -11.58 9.03
N ASP A 144 4.80 -10.30 8.99
CA ASP A 144 3.40 -9.88 9.05
C ASP A 144 2.80 -9.72 7.65
N VAL A 145 3.64 -9.34 6.68
CA VAL A 145 3.32 -9.26 5.26
C VAL A 145 4.49 -9.82 4.47
N VAL A 146 4.21 -10.67 3.49
CA VAL A 146 5.19 -11.19 2.53
C VAL A 146 4.73 -10.87 1.12
N THR A 147 5.61 -10.32 0.29
CA THR A 147 5.33 -10.04 -1.12
C THR A 147 6.29 -10.80 -2.03
N GLY A 148 5.81 -11.19 -3.21
CA GLY A 148 6.64 -11.85 -4.20
C GLY A 148 7.49 -10.83 -4.99
N ARG A 149 8.77 -11.14 -5.24
CA ARG A 149 9.60 -10.43 -6.21
C ARG A 149 9.67 -11.24 -7.48
N LYS A 150 9.12 -10.71 -8.56
CA LYS A 150 9.13 -11.37 -9.87
C LYS A 150 10.54 -11.48 -10.43
N LEU A 151 10.98 -12.71 -10.69
CA LEU A 151 12.20 -13.00 -11.40
C LEU A 151 11.93 -13.14 -12.91
N GLY A 152 12.92 -12.85 -13.74
CA GLY A 152 12.85 -13.00 -15.18
C GLY A 152 12.68 -11.70 -15.96
N ALA A 153 12.62 -11.82 -17.29
CA ALA A 153 12.38 -10.71 -18.21
C ALA A 153 10.88 -10.66 -18.57
N TYR A 154 10.24 -9.54 -18.39
CA TYR A 154 8.86 -9.28 -18.79
C TYR A 154 8.72 -7.92 -19.47
N ASP A 155 7.77 -7.78 -20.38
CA ASP A 155 7.64 -6.63 -21.32
C ASP A 155 7.56 -5.26 -20.62
N LYS A 156 7.11 -5.19 -19.37
CA LYS A 156 6.93 -3.93 -18.60
C LYS A 156 8.03 -3.68 -17.56
N ARG A 157 9.14 -4.42 -17.60
CA ARG A 157 10.21 -4.36 -16.59
C ARG A 157 10.78 -2.95 -16.40
N PHE A 158 10.97 -2.21 -17.49
CA PHE A 158 11.53 -0.85 -17.43
C PHE A 158 10.59 0.13 -16.72
N VAL A 159 9.30 0.15 -17.08
CA VAL A 159 8.28 1.02 -16.47
C VAL A 159 8.04 0.64 -15.02
N SER A 160 7.93 -0.66 -14.73
CA SER A 160 7.83 -1.16 -13.35
C SER A 160 9.08 -0.80 -12.53
N GLY A 161 10.27 -0.85 -13.13
CA GLY A 161 11.52 -0.50 -12.46
C GLY A 161 11.57 0.97 -12.03
N ILE A 162 11.14 1.90 -12.89
CA ILE A 162 11.04 3.33 -12.54
C ILE A 162 10.02 3.54 -11.43
N TYR A 163 8.82 2.95 -11.57
CA TYR A 163 7.75 3.06 -10.59
C TYR A 163 8.17 2.51 -9.22
N ASN A 164 8.69 1.30 -9.18
CA ASN A 164 9.16 0.65 -7.95
C ASN A 164 10.37 1.38 -7.35
N GLY A 165 11.27 1.91 -8.19
CA GLY A 165 12.41 2.71 -7.75
C GLY A 165 11.99 4.03 -7.08
N LEU A 166 11.03 4.73 -7.69
CA LEU A 166 10.47 5.96 -7.13
C LEU A 166 9.71 5.67 -5.82
N ALA A 167 8.89 4.62 -5.80
CA ALA A 167 8.16 4.22 -4.62
C ALA A 167 9.09 3.85 -3.46
N ARG A 168 10.14 3.07 -3.68
CA ARG A 168 11.15 2.76 -2.65
C ARG A 168 11.77 4.02 -2.05
N ARG A 169 12.13 4.98 -2.92
CA ARG A 169 12.74 6.22 -2.47
C ARG A 169 11.78 7.13 -1.70
N LEU A 170 10.51 7.13 -2.08
CA LEU A 170 9.49 7.95 -1.42
C LEU A 170 9.00 7.36 -0.10
N PHE A 171 8.95 6.03 0.01
CA PHE A 171 8.34 5.34 1.16
C PHE A 171 9.32 4.61 2.06
N ASP A 172 10.60 4.56 1.70
CA ASP A 172 11.65 3.82 2.43
C ASP A 172 11.24 2.35 2.72
N VAL A 173 10.65 1.70 1.71
CA VAL A 173 10.16 0.31 1.85
C VAL A 173 11.23 -0.67 1.39
N PRO A 174 11.54 -1.74 2.17
CA PRO A 174 12.61 -2.68 1.87
C PRO A 174 12.27 -3.71 0.79
N ILE A 175 11.32 -3.42 -0.11
CA ILE A 175 10.84 -4.33 -1.16
C ILE A 175 11.15 -3.81 -2.57
N ARG A 176 11.23 -4.72 -3.53
CA ARG A 176 11.55 -4.44 -4.93
C ARG A 176 10.36 -4.51 -5.86
N ASP A 177 9.32 -5.29 -5.49
CA ASP A 177 8.09 -5.40 -6.29
C ASP A 177 6.84 -5.23 -5.41
N MET A 178 6.05 -4.21 -5.72
CA MET A 178 4.81 -3.91 -4.99
C MET A 178 3.57 -4.56 -5.59
N ASN A 179 3.65 -5.01 -6.84
CA ASN A 179 2.49 -5.50 -7.59
C ASN A 179 2.61 -6.98 -7.92
N SER A 180 2.71 -7.81 -6.89
CA SER A 180 2.82 -9.25 -7.00
C SER A 180 1.90 -9.96 -6.01
N MET A 181 1.87 -11.29 -6.03
CA MET A 181 1.24 -12.13 -5.02
C MET A 181 1.69 -11.73 -3.61
N LYS A 182 0.81 -11.80 -2.63
CA LYS A 182 1.08 -11.40 -1.25
C LYS A 182 0.38 -12.33 -0.28
N ALA A 183 1.05 -12.61 0.84
CA ALA A 183 0.40 -13.14 2.03
C ALA A 183 0.54 -12.14 3.18
N PHE A 184 -0.46 -12.06 4.03
CA PHE A 184 -0.44 -11.14 5.17
C PHE A 184 -1.39 -11.62 6.27
N ARG A 185 -1.06 -11.25 7.50
CA ARG A 185 -1.94 -11.49 8.64
C ARG A 185 -3.22 -10.65 8.48
N ARG A 186 -4.36 -11.20 8.85
CA ARG A 186 -5.66 -10.51 8.82
C ARG A 186 -5.61 -9.15 9.52
N GLU A 187 -4.93 -9.09 10.67
CA GLU A 187 -4.79 -7.87 11.47
C GLU A 187 -4.19 -6.70 10.67
N VAL A 188 -3.29 -7.00 9.73
CA VAL A 188 -2.72 -5.99 8.82
C VAL A 188 -3.81 -5.34 7.98
N LEU A 189 -4.68 -6.13 7.35
CA LEU A 189 -5.77 -5.60 6.52
C LEU A 189 -6.80 -4.83 7.36
N GLU A 190 -7.07 -5.29 8.57
CA GLU A 190 -7.97 -4.63 9.50
C GLU A 190 -7.43 -3.28 9.99
N ASP A 191 -6.11 -3.15 10.17
CA ASP A 191 -5.46 -1.90 10.56
C ASP A 191 -5.39 -0.90 9.39
N LEU A 192 -5.32 -1.41 8.16
CA LEU A 192 -5.19 -0.59 6.96
C LEU A 192 -6.54 -0.18 6.38
N HIS A 193 -6.68 1.10 6.04
CA HIS A 193 -7.84 1.62 5.31
C HIS A 193 -7.52 1.67 3.82
N LEU A 194 -7.77 0.55 3.13
CA LEU A 194 -7.54 0.49 1.68
C LEU A 194 -8.66 1.24 0.94
N ARG A 195 -8.29 2.25 0.15
CA ARG A 195 -9.18 2.90 -0.82
C ARG A 195 -9.24 2.08 -2.11
N GLU A 196 -10.11 2.46 -3.03
CA GLU A 196 -10.16 1.89 -4.38
C GLU A 196 -8.77 1.94 -5.01
N ASP A 197 -8.38 0.88 -5.72
CA ASP A 197 -7.08 0.65 -6.36
C ASP A 197 -5.84 0.65 -5.44
N TRP A 198 -6.01 0.68 -4.12
CA TRP A 198 -4.91 0.74 -3.16
C TRP A 198 -4.37 -0.64 -2.72
N HIS A 199 -4.90 -1.75 -3.22
CA HIS A 199 -4.34 -3.09 -2.96
C HIS A 199 -2.85 -3.20 -3.33
N ARG A 200 -2.38 -2.44 -4.33
CA ARG A 200 -0.97 -2.36 -4.73
C ARG A 200 -0.08 -1.66 -3.70
N TYR A 201 -0.65 -0.79 -2.88
CA TYR A 201 0.06 -0.06 -1.82
C TYR A 201 -0.06 -0.70 -0.44
N LEU A 202 -0.71 -1.87 -0.33
CA LEU A 202 -0.88 -2.60 0.92
C LEU A 202 0.45 -2.72 1.67
N VAL A 203 1.52 -3.13 0.97
CA VAL A 203 2.85 -3.30 1.56
C VAL A 203 3.44 -1.98 2.05
N VAL A 204 3.27 -0.90 1.28
CA VAL A 204 3.73 0.46 1.65
C VAL A 204 3.01 0.96 2.91
N LEU A 205 1.69 0.79 2.94
CA LEU A 205 0.85 1.20 4.07
C LEU A 205 1.17 0.38 5.32
N ALA A 206 1.33 -0.95 5.17
CA ALA A 206 1.73 -1.84 6.25
C ALA A 206 3.10 -1.45 6.84
N ASN A 207 4.11 -1.21 5.98
CA ASN A 207 5.42 -0.73 6.42
C ASN A 207 5.33 0.59 7.19
N ALA A 208 4.55 1.55 6.68
CA ALA A 208 4.34 2.84 7.33
C ALA A 208 3.62 2.74 8.69
N SER A 209 2.83 1.67 8.89
CA SER A 209 2.17 1.34 10.16
C SER A 209 3.05 0.52 11.11
N GLY A 210 4.26 0.13 10.67
CA GLY A 210 5.25 -0.58 11.52
C GLY A 210 5.16 -2.10 11.46
N TRP A 211 4.39 -2.67 10.52
CA TRP A 211 4.33 -4.10 10.28
C TRP A 211 5.62 -4.62 9.63
N ARG A 212 6.02 -5.86 9.95
CA ARG A 212 7.23 -6.48 9.42
C ARG A 212 6.97 -7.02 8.02
N ILE A 213 7.76 -6.52 7.05
CA ILE A 213 7.61 -6.84 5.63
C ILE A 213 8.74 -7.75 5.17
N GLY A 214 8.37 -8.91 4.60
CA GLY A 214 9.26 -9.84 3.90
C GLY A 214 9.09 -9.79 2.38
N GLU A 215 10.11 -10.22 1.66
CA GLU A 215 10.07 -10.40 0.20
C GLU A 215 10.67 -11.75 -0.16
N ILE A 216 9.98 -12.53 -0.99
CA ILE A 216 10.49 -13.80 -1.52
C ILE A 216 10.53 -13.76 -3.05
N ASP A 217 11.49 -14.47 -3.63
CA ASP A 217 11.62 -14.57 -5.08
C ASP A 217 10.62 -15.57 -5.63
N ILE A 218 9.86 -15.13 -6.64
CA ILE A 218 8.87 -15.95 -7.33
C ILE A 218 9.03 -15.85 -8.85
N GLU A 219 8.65 -16.90 -9.54
CA GLU A 219 8.66 -16.91 -11.00
C GLU A 219 7.38 -16.29 -11.56
N LEU A 220 7.51 -15.45 -12.61
CA LEU A 220 6.37 -14.94 -13.34
C LEU A 220 6.13 -15.83 -14.57
N LEU A 221 4.99 -16.52 -14.56
CA LEU A 221 4.57 -17.38 -15.66
C LEU A 221 3.89 -16.54 -16.78
N PRO A 222 3.95 -16.98 -18.03
CA PRO A 222 3.17 -16.39 -19.09
C PRO A 222 1.68 -16.60 -18.82
N ARG A 223 0.85 -15.59 -19.14
CA ARG A 223 -0.60 -15.70 -19.03
C ARG A 223 -1.12 -16.82 -19.95
N ARG A 224 -1.97 -17.72 -19.42
CA ARG A 224 -2.49 -18.86 -20.19
C ARG A 224 -3.66 -18.46 -21.08
N HIS A 225 -4.62 -17.73 -20.54
CA HIS A 225 -5.83 -17.30 -21.24
C HIS A 225 -6.07 -15.79 -21.07
N GLY A 226 -6.76 -15.19 -22.02
CA GLY A 226 -7.17 -13.79 -21.98
C GLY A 226 -6.08 -12.79 -22.41
N THR A 227 -6.48 -11.53 -22.51
CA THR A 227 -5.59 -10.41 -22.83
C THR A 227 -5.47 -9.49 -21.62
N SER A 228 -4.33 -8.79 -21.48
CA SER A 228 -4.16 -7.82 -20.39
C SER A 228 -5.24 -6.73 -20.48
N LYS A 229 -6.22 -6.77 -19.61
CA LYS A 229 -7.30 -5.76 -19.47
C LYS A 229 -6.77 -4.40 -19.05
N TYR A 230 -5.47 -4.30 -18.81
CA TYR A 230 -4.76 -3.21 -18.19
C TYR A 230 -3.70 -2.55 -19.11
N GLY A 231 -4.01 -2.36 -20.40
CA GLY A 231 -3.17 -1.66 -21.39
C GLY A 231 -3.63 -0.23 -21.67
N GLY A 232 -2.72 0.75 -21.65
CA GLY A 232 -2.95 2.13 -22.06
C GLY A 232 -1.91 3.10 -21.47
N SER A 233 -1.41 4.05 -22.28
CA SER A 233 -0.41 5.05 -21.87
C SER A 233 -0.93 6.00 -20.76
N GLY A 234 -2.23 6.24 -20.67
CA GLY A 234 -2.85 7.05 -19.61
C GLY A 234 -2.70 6.48 -18.21
N ARG A 235 -2.48 5.17 -18.09
CA ARG A 235 -2.34 4.48 -16.78
C ARG A 235 -1.03 4.74 -16.07
N ILE A 236 0.04 5.04 -16.79
CA ILE A 236 1.31 5.43 -16.16
C ILE A 236 1.09 6.74 -15.40
N LEU A 237 0.39 7.69 -16.01
CA LEU A 237 0.06 8.96 -15.36
C LEU A 237 -0.85 8.75 -14.14
N VAL A 238 -1.89 7.92 -14.26
CA VAL A 238 -2.77 7.57 -13.13
C VAL A 238 -1.97 6.90 -12.02
N GLY A 239 -1.11 5.92 -12.33
CA GLY A 239 -0.26 5.26 -11.33
C GLY A 239 0.71 6.23 -10.65
N MET A 240 1.26 7.23 -11.36
CA MET A 240 2.10 8.27 -10.77
C MET A 240 1.30 9.22 -9.87
N LEU A 241 0.08 9.58 -10.26
CA LEU A 241 -0.81 10.40 -9.44
C LEU A 241 -1.25 9.64 -8.17
N ASP A 242 -1.54 8.34 -8.28
CA ASP A 242 -1.83 7.49 -7.13
C ASP A 242 -0.63 7.40 -6.17
N LEU A 243 0.58 7.23 -6.72
CA LEU A 243 1.81 7.21 -5.93
C LEU A 243 2.00 8.52 -5.17
N LEU A 244 1.77 9.65 -5.85
CA LEU A 244 1.82 10.98 -5.24
C LEU A 244 0.73 11.14 -4.17
N ALA A 245 -0.49 10.65 -4.43
CA ALA A 245 -1.60 10.70 -3.47
C ALA A 245 -1.29 9.89 -2.20
N VAL A 246 -0.75 8.67 -2.35
CA VAL A 246 -0.34 7.83 -1.22
C VAL A 246 0.82 8.48 -0.45
N TRP A 247 1.84 8.99 -1.16
CA TRP A 247 2.94 9.71 -0.53
C TRP A 247 2.44 10.94 0.24
N PHE A 248 1.60 11.74 -0.41
CA PHE A 248 0.97 12.88 0.23
C PHE A 248 0.22 12.46 1.50
N GLN A 249 -0.60 11.42 1.42
CA GLN A 249 -1.34 10.95 2.58
C GLN A 249 -0.43 10.47 3.72
N LEU A 250 0.66 9.76 3.44
CA LEU A 250 1.57 9.25 4.46
C LEU A 250 2.40 10.36 5.10
N VAL A 251 2.89 11.31 4.30
CA VAL A 251 3.71 12.43 4.79
C VAL A 251 2.87 13.47 5.50
N PHE A 252 1.74 13.86 4.89
CA PHE A 252 0.91 14.95 5.39
C PHE A 252 -0.07 14.53 6.48
N SER A 253 -0.46 13.24 6.58
CA SER A 253 -1.31 12.78 7.68
C SER A 253 -0.65 12.91 9.05
N ARG A 254 0.69 13.03 9.10
CA ARG A 254 1.42 13.05 10.37
C ARG A 254 1.70 14.47 10.89
N LYS A 255 2.02 15.44 10.03
CA LYS A 255 2.40 16.81 10.44
C LYS A 255 2.15 17.84 9.32
N PRO A 256 0.90 18.09 8.91
CA PRO A 256 0.59 19.01 7.81
C PRO A 256 1.01 20.46 8.12
N LEU A 257 0.89 20.89 9.39
CA LEU A 257 1.29 22.23 9.82
C LEU A 257 2.79 22.47 9.63
N MET A 258 3.64 21.46 9.85
CA MET A 258 5.08 21.63 9.64
C MET A 258 5.41 21.93 8.17
N PHE A 259 4.73 21.30 7.25
CA PHE A 259 5.02 21.48 5.84
C PHE A 259 4.42 22.78 5.27
N PHE A 260 3.11 22.91 5.35
CA PHE A 260 2.41 24.09 4.81
C PHE A 260 2.58 25.32 5.70
N GLY A 261 2.53 25.16 7.02
CA GLY A 261 2.63 26.25 7.96
C GLY A 261 4.01 26.89 7.97
N VAL A 262 5.10 26.10 8.02
CA VAL A 262 6.46 26.63 7.97
C VAL A 262 6.73 27.30 6.63
N THR A 263 6.36 26.66 5.51
CA THR A 263 6.51 27.26 4.18
C THR A 263 5.72 28.56 4.07
N GLY A 264 4.48 28.58 4.56
CA GLY A 264 3.64 29.78 4.61
C GLY A 264 4.27 30.90 5.43
N LEU A 265 4.81 30.57 6.60
CA LEU A 265 5.48 31.54 7.47
C LEU A 265 6.75 32.13 6.84
N VAL A 266 7.53 31.30 6.17
CA VAL A 266 8.73 31.76 5.44
C VAL A 266 8.34 32.73 4.32
N LEU A 267 7.29 32.44 3.56
CA LEU A 267 6.79 33.35 2.51
C LEU A 267 6.24 34.65 3.10
N LEU A 268 5.52 34.59 4.22
CA LEU A 268 5.05 35.78 4.93
C LEU A 268 6.21 36.66 5.40
N ALA A 269 7.23 36.05 6.00
CA ALA A 269 8.44 36.76 6.42
C ALA A 269 9.17 37.37 5.24
N ALA A 270 9.34 36.63 4.15
CA ALA A 270 9.93 37.15 2.90
C ALA A 270 9.11 38.34 2.33
N GLY A 271 7.78 38.21 2.30
CA GLY A 271 6.87 39.27 1.90
C GLY A 271 7.00 40.51 2.79
N GLY A 272 7.15 40.33 4.10
CA GLY A 272 7.41 41.42 5.06
C GLY A 272 8.73 42.15 4.77
N VAL A 273 9.82 41.41 4.56
CA VAL A 273 11.13 41.99 4.21
C VAL A 273 11.07 42.78 2.92
N VAL A 274 10.51 42.18 1.86
CA VAL A 274 10.34 42.86 0.56
C VAL A 274 9.44 44.11 0.70
N GLY A 275 8.40 44.01 1.54
CA GLY A 275 7.50 45.12 1.88
C GLY A 275 8.24 46.29 2.56
N LEU A 276 9.09 46.00 3.54
CA LEU A 276 9.92 47.04 4.19
C LEU A 276 10.89 47.68 3.21
N ILE A 277 11.53 46.92 2.33
CA ILE A 277 12.36 47.44 1.24
C ILE A 277 11.55 48.35 0.30
N ALA A 278 10.35 47.93 -0.07
CA ALA A 278 9.46 48.72 -0.95
C ALA A 278 9.06 50.05 -0.30
N LEU A 279 8.77 50.05 1.00
CA LEU A 279 8.46 51.26 1.76
C LEU A 279 9.68 52.18 1.83
N TRP A 280 10.87 51.65 2.13
CA TRP A 280 12.11 52.44 2.19
C TRP A 280 12.43 53.10 0.83
N LEU A 281 12.37 52.34 -0.28
CA LEU A 281 12.55 52.88 -1.61
C LEU A 281 11.53 53.97 -1.95
N ARG A 282 10.29 53.80 -1.51
CA ARG A 282 9.21 54.78 -1.80
C ARG A 282 9.36 56.08 -1.02
N PHE A 283 9.66 55.98 0.29
CA PHE A 283 9.63 57.16 1.17
C PHE A 283 11.00 57.82 1.36
N VAL A 284 12.10 57.05 1.21
CA VAL A 284 13.47 57.59 1.37
C VAL A 284 14.08 57.95 0.03
N GLU A 285 13.98 57.04 -0.96
CA GLU A 285 14.59 57.26 -2.28
C GLU A 285 13.65 57.95 -3.28
N GLY A 286 12.36 58.10 -2.96
CA GLY A 286 11.37 58.63 -3.87
C GLY A 286 11.05 57.74 -5.07
N ALA A 287 11.59 56.52 -5.11
CA ALA A 287 11.44 55.58 -6.21
C ALA A 287 10.24 54.66 -5.97
N GLY A 288 9.30 54.58 -6.91
CA GLY A 288 8.18 53.67 -6.88
C GLY A 288 8.35 52.54 -7.89
N PHE A 289 8.44 51.30 -7.46
CA PHE A 289 8.55 50.13 -8.34
C PHE A 289 7.35 49.18 -8.17
N ARG A 290 6.34 49.31 -9.05
CA ARG A 290 5.09 48.55 -8.99
C ARG A 290 5.29 47.03 -8.95
N PRO A 291 6.23 46.41 -9.71
CA PRO A 291 6.46 44.94 -9.60
C PRO A 291 6.84 44.48 -8.21
N LEU A 292 7.52 45.33 -7.42
CA LEU A 292 7.89 45.00 -6.05
C LEU A 292 6.65 44.88 -5.13
N LEU A 293 5.68 45.79 -5.31
CA LEU A 293 4.41 45.72 -4.57
C LEU A 293 3.58 44.50 -4.95
N ASN A 294 3.57 44.11 -6.23
CA ASN A 294 2.92 42.90 -6.69
C ASN A 294 3.59 41.66 -6.09
N LEU A 295 4.92 41.65 -5.98
CA LEU A 295 5.66 40.55 -5.32
C LEU A 295 5.32 40.46 -3.85
N VAL A 296 5.24 41.59 -3.13
CA VAL A 296 4.78 41.60 -1.71
C VAL A 296 3.41 40.99 -1.59
N LEU A 297 2.45 41.44 -2.42
CA LEU A 297 1.08 40.92 -2.40
C LEU A 297 1.05 39.43 -2.67
N LEU A 298 1.79 38.94 -3.66
CA LEU A 298 1.88 37.53 -4.00
C LEU A 298 2.44 36.70 -2.84
N LEU A 299 3.55 37.13 -2.23
CA LEU A 299 4.19 36.42 -1.12
C LEU A 299 3.31 36.39 0.12
N VAL A 300 2.66 37.51 0.46
CA VAL A 300 1.77 37.58 1.63
C VAL A 300 0.51 36.72 1.45
N LEU A 301 -0.14 36.84 0.29
CA LEU A 301 -1.35 36.04 0.01
C LEU A 301 -1.03 34.56 -0.06
N LEU A 302 0.01 34.15 -0.79
CA LEU A 302 0.40 32.75 -0.90
C LEU A 302 0.85 32.19 0.46
N GLY A 303 1.65 32.97 1.19
CA GLY A 303 2.10 32.60 2.53
C GLY A 303 0.93 32.42 3.52
N GLY A 304 -0.04 33.36 3.49
CA GLY A 304 -1.25 33.25 4.30
C GLY A 304 -2.11 32.05 3.95
N LEU A 305 -2.33 31.80 2.65
CA LEU A 305 -3.08 30.64 2.18
C LEU A 305 -2.42 29.31 2.61
N LEU A 306 -1.10 29.18 2.46
CA LEU A 306 -0.38 28.00 2.88
C LEU A 306 -0.42 27.81 4.39
N PHE A 307 -0.28 28.89 5.17
CA PHE A 307 -0.36 28.81 6.62
C PHE A 307 -1.75 28.35 7.11
N ILE A 308 -2.82 28.91 6.54
CA ILE A 308 -4.20 28.48 6.82
C ILE A 308 -4.42 27.02 6.38
N ALA A 309 -3.92 26.62 5.22
CA ALA A 309 -3.99 25.23 4.77
C ALA A 309 -3.27 24.28 5.73
N GLY A 310 -2.14 24.71 6.31
CA GLY A 310 -1.42 23.96 7.35
C GLY A 310 -2.25 23.77 8.62
N LEU A 311 -2.92 24.82 9.10
CA LEU A 311 -3.81 24.76 10.27
C LEU A 311 -5.01 23.84 10.04
N ILE A 312 -5.67 23.97 8.88
CA ILE A 312 -6.79 23.10 8.51
C ILE A 312 -6.33 21.64 8.43
N GLY A 313 -5.17 21.40 7.82
CA GLY A 313 -4.57 20.07 7.74
C GLY A 313 -4.32 19.45 9.12
N GLU A 314 -3.80 20.23 10.06
CA GLU A 314 -3.55 19.78 11.44
C GLU A 314 -4.84 19.41 12.18
N LEU A 315 -5.90 20.22 12.01
CA LEU A 315 -7.22 19.90 12.56
C LEU A 315 -7.79 18.60 11.98
N ILE A 316 -7.66 18.39 10.67
CA ILE A 316 -8.10 17.16 10.00
C ILE A 316 -7.28 15.96 10.51
N ALA A 317 -5.97 16.11 10.68
CA ALA A 317 -5.10 15.05 11.21
C ALA A 317 -5.47 14.69 12.64
N GLY A 318 -5.78 15.68 13.49
CA GLY A 318 -6.28 15.48 14.85
C GLY A 318 -7.59 14.68 14.89
N LEU A 319 -8.59 15.12 14.12
CA LEU A 319 -9.89 14.42 14.03
C LEU A 319 -9.73 12.97 13.53
N ARG A 320 -8.84 12.74 12.58
CA ARG A 320 -8.55 11.39 12.08
C ARG A 320 -7.96 10.50 13.17
N SER A 321 -7.04 11.03 13.98
CA SER A 321 -6.44 10.31 15.11
C SER A 321 -7.49 9.88 16.13
N GLU A 322 -8.43 10.77 16.49
CA GLU A 322 -9.54 10.47 17.39
C GLU A 322 -10.48 9.38 16.84
N VAL A 323 -10.82 9.46 15.54
CA VAL A 323 -11.64 8.44 14.88
C VAL A 323 -10.94 7.08 14.88
N ASP A 324 -9.64 7.04 14.64
CA ASP A 324 -8.86 5.79 14.64
C ASP A 324 -8.75 5.22 16.07
N GLU A 325 -8.67 6.04 17.10
CA GLU A 325 -8.68 5.62 18.51
C GLU A 325 -10.04 5.01 18.90
N ILE A 326 -11.15 5.68 18.59
CA ILE A 326 -12.51 5.17 18.82
C ILE A 326 -12.72 3.82 18.13
N ARG A 327 -12.24 3.66 16.88
CA ARG A 327 -12.33 2.39 16.15
C ARG A 327 -11.54 1.28 16.84
N ARG A 328 -10.34 1.57 17.35
CA ARG A 328 -9.54 0.58 18.09
C ARG A 328 -10.22 0.15 19.37
N GLU A 329 -10.86 1.06 20.08
CA GLU A 329 -11.63 0.75 21.30
C GLU A 329 -12.85 -0.12 21.00
N LEU A 330 -13.62 0.21 19.96
CA LEU A 330 -14.77 -0.59 19.55
C LEU A 330 -14.38 -2.01 19.15
N ARG A 331 -13.26 -2.19 18.46
CA ARG A 331 -12.72 -3.53 18.11
C ARG A 331 -12.32 -4.32 19.35
N ARG A 332 -11.69 -3.68 20.34
CA ARG A 332 -11.32 -4.33 21.61
C ARG A 332 -12.54 -4.74 22.43
N SER A 333 -13.60 -3.95 22.42
CA SER A 333 -14.85 -4.26 23.13
C SER A 333 -15.68 -5.35 22.45
N GLY A 334 -15.65 -5.45 21.13
CA GLY A 334 -16.35 -6.48 20.35
C GLY A 334 -15.68 -7.88 20.36
N ARG A 335 -14.43 -7.97 20.83
CA ARG A 335 -13.70 -9.23 21.01
C ARG A 335 -13.83 -9.83 22.43
N ARG A 336 -14.56 -9.16 23.34
CA ARG A 336 -14.92 -9.69 24.67
C ARG A 336 -16.36 -10.21 24.66
#